data_69e14e104df78f17d187d2725a6dd4a9
#
_entry.id   69e14e104df78f17d187d2725a6dd4a9
#
_cell.length_a   1.000
_cell.length_b   1.000
_cell.length_c   1.000
_cell.angle_alpha   90.00
_cell.angle_beta   90.00
_cell.angle_gamma   90.00
#
_symmetry.space_group_name_H-M   'P 1'
#
loop_
_entity.id
_entity.type
_entity.pdbx_description
1 polymer ?
#
loop_
_entity_poly.entity_id
_entity_poly.type
_entity_poly.pdbx_seq_one_letter_code
_entity_poly.pdbx_strand_id
1 'polypeptide(L)'
;EGAKLNGKEIHSSDKGLSENLAAFGCARYQTEDTDRIFDYAKKLYLNSLGIREGGSAALDICRVASGANGVYVELMLQPWDYAAASLIVMEAGGFISTAEGGLISLEQPSSILAAGRTCWKEAMKLLN
;
A
#
# COMPACT_ATOMS: atom_id res chain seq x y z
N GLU A 1 19.17 8.25 0.60
CA GLU A 1 19.93 7.94 -0.62
C GLU A 1 19.09 7.40 -1.75
N GLY A 2 17.80 7.26 -1.52
CA GLY A 2 16.87 6.80 -2.54
C GLY A 2 16.74 5.29 -2.61
N ALA A 3 15.70 4.83 -3.26
CA ALA A 3 15.43 3.42 -3.49
C ALA A 3 15.86 3.04 -4.90
N LYS A 4 16.28 1.80 -5.06
CA LYS A 4 16.74 1.29 -6.37
C LYS A 4 16.18 -0.09 -6.63
N LEU A 5 15.93 -0.39 -7.89
CA LEU A 5 15.56 -1.71 -8.37
C LEU A 5 16.57 -2.11 -9.44
N ASN A 6 17.31 -3.19 -9.17
CA ASN A 6 18.35 -3.66 -10.08
C ASN A 6 19.35 -2.56 -10.46
N GLY A 7 19.74 -1.75 -9.47
CA GLY A 7 20.72 -0.68 -9.66
C GLY A 7 20.17 0.61 -10.24
N LYS A 8 18.90 0.64 -10.64
CA LYS A 8 18.26 1.85 -11.17
C LYS A 8 17.38 2.51 -10.13
N GLU A 9 17.45 3.82 -10.05
CA GLU A 9 16.64 4.59 -9.11
C GLU A 9 15.15 4.44 -9.44
N ILE A 10 14.33 4.25 -8.41
CA ILE A 10 12.89 4.11 -8.55
C ILE A 10 12.18 5.19 -7.74
N HIS A 11 10.95 5.52 -8.17
CA HIS A 11 10.10 6.50 -7.51
C HIS A 11 8.67 6.01 -7.50
N SER A 12 7.95 6.32 -6.41
CA SER A 12 6.52 6.07 -6.35
C SER A 12 5.80 6.93 -7.39
N SER A 13 4.59 6.51 -7.79
CA SER A 13 3.80 7.26 -8.76
C SER A 13 3.38 8.61 -8.17
N ASP A 14 3.48 9.67 -8.96
CA ASP A 14 2.98 11.00 -8.61
C ASP A 14 1.57 11.26 -9.15
N LYS A 15 0.99 10.29 -9.85
CA LYS A 15 -0.35 10.38 -10.43
C LYS A 15 -1.40 9.89 -9.45
N GLY A 16 -2.67 10.18 -9.74
CA GLY A 16 -3.79 9.77 -8.91
C GLY A 16 -4.25 8.34 -9.14
N LEU A 17 -5.26 7.92 -8.38
CA LEU A 17 -5.81 6.56 -8.45
C LEU A 17 -6.30 6.21 -9.86
N SER A 18 -6.92 7.15 -10.56
CA SER A 18 -7.48 6.89 -11.89
C SER A 18 -6.44 6.51 -12.94
N GLU A 19 -5.17 6.77 -12.68
CA GLU A 19 -4.07 6.46 -13.58
C GLU A 19 -3.15 5.37 -13.04
N ASN A 20 -3.57 4.66 -12.00
CA ASN A 20 -2.76 3.65 -11.32
C ASN A 20 -3.54 2.38 -11.08
N LEU A 21 -2.82 1.27 -10.99
CA LEU A 21 -3.37 0.04 -10.43
C LEU A 21 -3.36 0.15 -8.91
N ALA A 22 -4.35 -0.47 -8.28
CA ALA A 22 -4.43 -0.59 -6.82
C ALA A 22 -4.20 -2.04 -6.43
N ALA A 23 -3.69 -2.24 -5.21
CA ALA A 23 -3.45 -3.56 -4.68
C ALA A 23 -3.97 -3.67 -3.24
N PHE A 24 -4.32 -4.88 -2.84
CA PHE A 24 -4.73 -5.16 -1.47
C PHE A 24 -4.21 -6.54 -1.06
N GLY A 25 -4.21 -6.78 0.24
CA GLY A 25 -3.91 -8.10 0.79
C GLY A 25 -4.93 -8.49 1.83
N CYS A 26 -5.11 -9.79 2.01
CA CYS A 26 -6.07 -10.34 2.94
C CYS A 26 -5.55 -11.68 3.46
N ALA A 27 -5.50 -11.85 4.78
CA ALA A 27 -5.08 -13.10 5.39
C ALA A 27 -6.30 -14.01 5.60
N ARG A 28 -6.26 -15.21 5.05
CA ARG A 28 -7.38 -16.17 5.10
C ARG A 28 -7.80 -16.53 6.51
N TYR A 29 -6.85 -16.52 7.45
CA TYR A 29 -7.13 -16.88 8.84
C TYR A 29 -7.64 -15.70 9.67
N GLN A 30 -7.70 -14.51 9.08
CA GLN A 30 -8.16 -13.29 9.75
C GLN A 30 -9.52 -12.87 9.19
N THR A 31 -10.54 -13.67 9.50
CA THR A 31 -11.85 -13.53 8.85
C THR A 31 -12.65 -12.32 9.35
N GLU A 32 -12.33 -11.78 10.53
CA GLU A 32 -13.03 -10.62 11.08
C GLU A 32 -12.85 -9.35 10.22
N ASP A 33 -11.76 -9.27 9.47
CA ASP A 33 -11.47 -8.12 8.62
C ASP A 33 -11.89 -8.30 7.16
N THR A 34 -12.44 -9.47 6.81
CA THR A 34 -12.72 -9.81 5.42
C THR A 34 -13.68 -8.84 4.76
N ASP A 35 -14.79 -8.52 5.40
CA ASP A 35 -15.77 -7.61 4.81
C ASP A 35 -15.19 -6.22 4.61
N ARG A 36 -14.44 -5.74 5.58
CA ARG A 36 -13.83 -4.41 5.53
C ARG A 36 -12.77 -4.32 4.43
N ILE A 37 -11.90 -5.31 4.31
CA ILE A 37 -10.84 -5.26 3.29
C ILE A 37 -11.44 -5.39 1.88
N PHE A 38 -12.46 -6.21 1.68
CA PHE A 38 -13.10 -6.30 0.38
C PHE A 38 -13.94 -5.07 0.06
N ASP A 39 -14.49 -4.37 1.06
CA ASP A 39 -15.10 -3.07 0.86
C ASP A 39 -14.06 -2.05 0.36
N TYR A 40 -12.88 -2.03 0.97
CA TYR A 40 -11.78 -1.18 0.52
C TYR A 40 -11.34 -1.54 -0.91
N ALA A 41 -11.19 -2.82 -1.19
CA ALA A 41 -10.79 -3.29 -2.51
C ALA A 41 -11.80 -2.86 -3.58
N LYS A 42 -13.09 -2.96 -3.27
CA LYS A 42 -14.14 -2.52 -4.18
C LYS A 42 -14.06 -1.02 -4.46
N LYS A 43 -13.89 -0.21 -3.42
CA LYS A 43 -13.74 1.24 -3.57
C LYS A 43 -12.52 1.60 -4.41
N LEU A 44 -11.40 0.93 -4.17
CA LEU A 44 -10.19 1.14 -4.96
C LEU A 44 -10.38 0.69 -6.41
N TYR A 45 -11.02 -0.46 -6.62
CA TYR A 45 -11.31 -0.95 -7.95
C TYR A 45 -12.12 0.06 -8.77
N LEU A 46 -13.17 0.62 -8.15
CA LEU A 46 -14.06 1.56 -8.83
C LEU A 46 -13.40 2.91 -9.16
N ASN A 47 -12.27 3.20 -8.55
CA ASN A 47 -11.58 4.50 -8.69
C ASN A 47 -10.16 4.39 -9.26
N SER A 48 -9.77 3.21 -9.76
CA SER A 48 -8.42 2.97 -10.29
C SER A 48 -8.49 2.25 -11.63
N LEU A 49 -7.35 1.91 -12.19
CA LEU A 49 -7.27 1.13 -13.44
C LEU A 49 -7.60 -0.35 -13.22
N GLY A 50 -7.56 -0.82 -12.00
CA GLY A 50 -7.84 -2.21 -11.67
C GLY A 50 -7.28 -2.56 -10.31
N ILE A 51 -7.65 -3.75 -9.82
CA ILE A 51 -7.26 -4.22 -8.48
C ILE A 51 -6.42 -5.49 -8.60
N ARG A 52 -5.44 -5.63 -7.73
CA ARG A 52 -4.53 -6.79 -7.68
C ARG A 52 -4.41 -7.29 -6.25
N GLU A 53 -4.32 -8.60 -6.11
CA GLU A 53 -3.92 -9.23 -4.87
C GLU A 53 -2.64 -10.03 -5.15
N GLY A 54 -1.50 -9.51 -4.70
CA GLY A 54 -0.20 -10.12 -5.01
C GLY A 54 0.17 -11.28 -4.12
N GLY A 55 -0.39 -11.35 -2.92
CA GLY A 55 -0.12 -12.43 -1.97
C GLY A 55 1.15 -12.24 -1.15
N SER A 56 1.88 -11.15 -1.32
CA SER A 56 3.06 -10.82 -0.54
C SER A 56 3.06 -9.33 -0.21
N ALA A 57 2.88 -9.01 1.07
CA ALA A 57 2.86 -7.61 1.52
C ALA A 57 4.17 -6.90 1.16
N ALA A 58 5.31 -7.53 1.43
CA ALA A 58 6.61 -6.91 1.15
C ALA A 58 6.76 -6.57 -0.33
N LEU A 59 6.41 -7.50 -1.22
CA LEU A 59 6.49 -7.26 -2.66
C LEU A 59 5.47 -6.22 -3.12
N ASP A 60 4.25 -6.26 -2.57
CA ASP A 60 3.21 -5.30 -2.94
C ASP A 60 3.58 -3.87 -2.54
N ILE A 61 4.19 -3.69 -1.37
CA ILE A 61 4.70 -2.39 -0.94
C ILE A 61 5.85 -1.94 -1.85
N CYS A 62 6.75 -2.85 -2.21
CA CYS A 62 7.83 -2.53 -3.14
C CYS A 62 7.31 -2.15 -4.53
N ARG A 63 6.19 -2.71 -4.97
CA ARG A 63 5.56 -2.30 -6.24
C ARG A 63 5.00 -0.89 -6.17
N VAL A 64 4.56 -0.45 -4.99
CA VAL A 64 4.23 0.97 -4.78
C VAL A 64 5.49 1.83 -4.90
N ALA A 65 6.58 1.39 -4.30
CA ALA A 65 7.85 2.13 -4.37
C ALA A 65 8.34 2.29 -5.80
N SER A 66 8.16 1.29 -6.65
CA SER A 66 8.59 1.36 -8.06
C SER A 66 7.60 2.09 -8.96
N GLY A 67 6.43 2.44 -8.47
CA GLY A 67 5.39 3.08 -9.28
C GLY A 67 4.54 2.09 -10.08
N ALA A 68 4.77 0.79 -9.95
CA ALA A 68 3.98 -0.23 -10.65
C ALA A 68 2.52 -0.24 -10.15
N ASN A 69 2.33 -0.03 -8.84
CA ASN A 69 1.01 0.19 -8.24
C ASN A 69 0.99 1.56 -7.59
N GLY A 70 -0.17 2.21 -7.59
CA GLY A 70 -0.32 3.51 -6.94
C GLY A 70 -0.58 3.41 -5.45
N VAL A 71 -1.21 2.31 -5.01
CA VAL A 71 -1.62 2.13 -3.62
C VAL A 71 -1.67 0.64 -3.27
N TYR A 72 -1.38 0.33 -2.01
CA TYR A 72 -1.56 -0.99 -1.42
C TYR A 72 -2.14 -0.84 -0.03
N VAL A 73 -3.13 -1.67 0.32
CA VAL A 73 -3.75 -1.67 1.63
C VAL A 73 -3.92 -3.10 2.15
N GLU A 74 -3.64 -3.28 3.43
CA GLU A 74 -3.95 -4.51 4.15
C GLU A 74 -4.25 -4.14 5.61
N LEU A 75 -5.19 -4.84 6.25
CA LEU A 75 -5.69 -4.43 7.56
C LEU A 75 -4.92 -5.02 8.74
N MET A 76 -4.19 -6.12 8.55
CA MET A 76 -3.44 -6.72 9.64
C MET A 76 -2.15 -7.35 9.12
N LEU A 77 -1.03 -6.74 9.47
CA LEU A 77 0.30 -7.24 9.14
C LEU A 77 1.18 -7.20 10.38
N GLN A 78 2.14 -8.12 10.42
CA GLN A 78 3.17 -8.13 11.45
C GLN A 78 4.33 -7.20 11.06
N PRO A 79 5.07 -6.64 12.02
CA PRO A 79 6.17 -5.73 11.70
C PRO A 79 7.18 -6.30 10.71
N TRP A 80 7.49 -7.59 10.79
CA TRP A 80 8.43 -8.21 9.85
C TRP A 80 7.89 -8.33 8.42
N ASP A 81 6.59 -8.13 8.22
CA ASP A 81 5.99 -8.12 6.88
C ASP A 81 6.23 -6.81 6.14
N TYR A 82 6.43 -5.70 6.86
CA TYR A 82 6.46 -4.38 6.23
C TYR A 82 7.64 -3.50 6.64
N ALA A 83 8.42 -3.87 7.67
CA ALA A 83 9.46 -2.97 8.19
C ALA A 83 10.46 -2.55 7.11
N ALA A 84 11.03 -3.50 6.38
CA ALA A 84 12.00 -3.19 5.33
C ALA A 84 11.35 -2.46 4.15
N ALA A 85 10.20 -2.94 3.71
CA ALA A 85 9.50 -2.35 2.56
C ALA A 85 9.02 -0.93 2.86
N SER A 86 8.69 -0.61 4.12
CA SER A 86 8.29 0.74 4.51
C SER A 86 9.41 1.75 4.28
N LEU A 87 10.65 1.36 4.58
CA LEU A 87 11.80 2.22 4.30
C LEU A 87 11.97 2.41 2.79
N ILE A 88 11.81 1.35 2.03
CA ILE A 88 11.97 1.42 0.58
C ILE A 88 10.93 2.38 -0.04
N VAL A 89 9.67 2.30 0.38
CA VAL A 89 8.64 3.18 -0.16
C VAL A 89 8.88 4.64 0.23
N MET A 90 9.33 4.90 1.46
CA MET A 90 9.67 6.26 1.89
C MET A 90 10.86 6.82 1.10
N GLU A 91 11.89 6.00 0.88
CA GLU A 91 13.07 6.40 0.10
C GLU A 91 12.72 6.61 -1.38
N ALA A 92 11.65 6.02 -1.87
CA ALA A 92 11.15 6.24 -3.22
C ALA A 92 10.20 7.45 -3.32
N GLY A 93 10.03 8.19 -2.23
CA GLY A 93 9.18 9.37 -2.21
C GLY A 93 7.71 9.09 -1.92
N GLY A 94 7.37 7.85 -1.58
CA GLY A 94 6.01 7.47 -1.25
C GLY A 94 5.70 7.66 0.24
N PHE A 95 4.47 7.34 0.59
CA PHE A 95 3.94 7.44 1.95
C PHE A 95 3.55 6.05 2.45
N ILE A 96 3.73 5.84 3.75
CA ILE A 96 3.20 4.66 4.41
C ILE A 96 2.58 5.07 5.75
N SER A 97 1.38 4.57 6.00
CA SER A 97 0.62 4.89 7.21
C SER A 97 -0.24 3.70 7.59
N THR A 98 -0.95 3.80 8.71
CA THR A 98 -2.07 2.89 8.96
C THR A 98 -3.20 3.20 7.97
N ALA A 99 -4.19 2.33 7.88
CA ALA A 99 -5.34 2.55 6.99
C ALA A 99 -6.11 3.83 7.37
N GLU A 100 -6.00 4.27 8.62
CA GLU A 100 -6.63 5.50 9.13
C GLU A 100 -5.73 6.73 8.99
N GLY A 101 -4.51 6.57 8.50
CA GLY A 101 -3.60 7.68 8.28
C GLY A 101 -2.63 7.97 9.41
N GLY A 102 -2.61 7.12 10.46
CA GLY A 102 -1.71 7.29 11.59
C GLY A 102 -0.32 6.70 11.33
N LEU A 103 0.55 6.80 12.34
CA LEU A 103 1.89 6.24 12.27
C LEU A 103 1.84 4.72 12.38
N ILE A 104 2.62 4.04 11.53
CA ILE A 104 2.77 2.59 11.66
C ILE A 104 3.67 2.26 12.86
N SER A 105 3.46 1.08 13.42
CA SER A 105 4.31 0.57 14.52
C SER A 105 5.32 -0.41 13.93
N LEU A 106 6.56 -0.38 14.44
CA LEU A 106 7.56 -1.39 14.13
C LEU A 106 7.64 -2.45 15.24
N GLU A 107 6.77 -2.37 16.25
CA GLU A 107 6.77 -3.29 17.39
C GLU A 107 5.48 -4.10 17.51
N GLN A 108 4.37 -3.58 16.96
CA GLN A 108 3.05 -4.18 17.08
C GLN A 108 2.43 -4.39 15.69
N PRO A 109 1.53 -5.37 15.54
CA PRO A 109 0.77 -5.51 14.29
C PRO A 109 0.04 -4.22 13.93
N SER A 110 -0.10 -3.97 12.63
CA SER A 110 -0.69 -2.72 12.16
C SER A 110 -1.40 -2.95 10.84
N SER A 111 -2.40 -2.12 10.56
CA SER A 111 -2.88 -1.95 9.20
C SER A 111 -1.84 -1.13 8.43
N ILE A 112 -1.80 -1.30 7.12
CA ILE A 112 -0.84 -0.62 6.26
C ILE A 112 -1.57 -0.04 5.06
N LEU A 113 -1.28 1.24 4.77
CA LEU A 113 -1.65 1.91 3.53
C LEU A 113 -0.36 2.52 2.97
N ALA A 114 0.13 1.95 1.89
CA ALA A 114 1.31 2.45 1.19
C ALA A 114 0.88 3.03 -0.16
N ALA A 115 1.37 4.20 -0.51
CA ALA A 115 0.94 4.87 -1.74
C ALA A 115 1.90 5.98 -2.14
N GLY A 116 1.86 6.38 -3.41
CA GLY A 116 2.41 7.67 -3.81
C GLY A 116 1.61 8.79 -3.17
N ARG A 117 2.16 9.99 -3.19
CA ARG A 117 1.58 11.13 -2.46
C ARG A 117 0.11 11.42 -2.84
N THR A 118 -0.16 11.53 -4.13
CA THR A 118 -1.51 11.85 -4.62
C THR A 118 -2.47 10.70 -4.34
N CYS A 119 -2.05 9.46 -4.62
CA CYS A 119 -2.86 8.28 -4.32
C CYS A 119 -3.15 8.16 -2.83
N TRP A 120 -2.18 8.49 -1.96
CA TRP A 120 -2.40 8.42 -0.52
C TRP A 120 -3.52 9.37 -0.08
N LYS A 121 -3.48 10.61 -0.56
CA LYS A 121 -4.52 11.60 -0.23
C LYS A 121 -5.90 11.15 -0.72
N GLU A 122 -5.97 10.64 -1.93
CA GLU A 122 -7.23 10.17 -2.51
C GLU A 122 -7.75 8.93 -1.79
N ALA A 123 -6.86 7.98 -1.48
CA ALA A 123 -7.24 6.76 -0.76
C ALA A 123 -7.73 7.09 0.65
N MET A 124 -7.09 8.02 1.35
CA MET A 124 -7.53 8.43 2.68
C MET A 124 -8.97 8.97 2.67
N LYS A 125 -9.31 9.78 1.68
CA LYS A 125 -10.69 10.28 1.52
C LYS A 125 -11.66 9.18 1.17
N LEU A 126 -11.23 8.27 0.30
CA LEU A 126 -12.09 7.21 -0.23
C LEU A 126 -12.40 6.14 0.82
N LEU A 127 -11.41 5.76 1.63
CA LEU A 127 -11.52 4.64 2.58
C LEU A 127 -12.00 5.06 3.97
N ASN A 128 -11.93 6.34 4.29
CA ASN A 128 -12.31 6.84 5.62
C ASN A 128 -13.43 7.93 5.52
#